data_8fd99fec0f1af3c57cd80c121f2c6fd4
#
_entry.id   8fd99fec0f1af3c57cd80c121f2c6fd4
#
_cell.length_a   1.000
_cell.length_b   1.000
_cell.length_c   1.000
_cell.angle_alpha   90.00
_cell.angle_beta   90.00
_cell.angle_gamma   90.00
#
_symmetry.space_group_name_H-M   'P 1'
#
loop_
_entity.id
_entity.type
_entity.pdbx_description
1 polymer ?
#
loop_
_entity_poly.entity_id
_entity_poly.type
_entity_poly.pdbx_seq_one_letter_code
_entity_poly.pdbx_strand_id
1 'polypeptide(L)'
;PTTVHCDHLIAADVGGSQDLANALELNKEVYDFLASCSAKYGIGFWKPGSGIIHQIIIENYAFPGGLMIGTDSHTPNAGGLNMIACGVGGADAVDVMADIPWELKCPKVIGVELKGKLSGWTAPKDVILKVAGELTVKGGTGAIVEYKGPGVSSLSATGMGTICNMGAEIGATTSIFPFNARQAKYLEATGRADIAKAASQFSRNLLPDRDAEYDTHIEIDLDKLEPHINGPFTPD
;
A
#
# COMPACT_ATOMS: atom_id res chain seq x y z
N PRO A 1 2.23 -7.39 14.97
CA PRO A 1 3.61 -7.86 14.83
C PRO A 1 4.49 -6.76 14.26
N THR A 2 5.78 -6.74 14.66
CA THR A 2 6.79 -5.83 14.10
C THR A 2 7.72 -6.63 13.21
N THR A 3 8.09 -6.09 12.04
CA THR A 3 8.99 -6.74 11.09
C THR A 3 10.04 -5.76 10.56
N VAL A 4 11.20 -6.31 10.19
CA VAL A 4 12.30 -5.60 9.52
C VAL A 4 12.56 -6.29 8.19
N HIS A 5 12.76 -5.52 7.14
CA HIS A 5 12.97 -5.96 5.77
C HIS A 5 14.26 -5.39 5.20
N CYS A 6 14.97 -6.16 4.39
CA CYS A 6 16.31 -5.84 3.89
C CYS A 6 16.37 -5.71 2.36
N ASP A 7 15.31 -5.25 1.73
CA ASP A 7 15.20 -5.17 0.27
C ASP A 7 15.82 -3.90 -0.36
N HIS A 8 15.93 -2.81 0.37
CA HIS A 8 16.33 -1.50 -0.17
C HIS A 8 17.84 -1.34 -0.50
N LEU A 9 18.69 -2.23 -0.02
CA LEU A 9 20.14 -2.14 -0.24
C LEU A 9 20.66 -3.11 -1.31
N ILE A 10 19.81 -3.64 -2.15
CA ILE A 10 20.16 -4.55 -3.24
C ILE A 10 20.03 -3.78 -4.56
N ALA A 11 21.16 -3.38 -5.15
CA ALA A 11 21.19 -2.73 -6.45
C ALA A 11 20.99 -3.77 -7.57
N ALA A 12 20.14 -3.46 -8.55
CA ALA A 12 19.95 -4.28 -9.74
C ALA A 12 20.96 -3.85 -10.82
N ASP A 13 21.96 -4.68 -11.08
CA ASP A 13 23.06 -4.37 -12.02
C ASP A 13 23.29 -5.53 -13.02
N VAL A 14 23.61 -6.70 -12.53
CA VAL A 14 24.02 -7.86 -13.37
C VAL A 14 22.96 -8.93 -13.43
N GLY A 15 22.36 -9.25 -12.28
CA GLY A 15 21.33 -10.29 -12.14
C GLY A 15 21.20 -10.77 -10.71
N GLY A 16 20.00 -11.23 -10.34
CA GLY A 16 19.56 -11.39 -8.95
C GLY A 16 20.55 -12.10 -8.02
N SER A 17 21.19 -13.21 -8.46
CA SER A 17 22.14 -13.94 -7.61
C SER A 17 23.43 -13.18 -7.36
N GLN A 18 23.96 -12.52 -8.40
CA GLN A 18 25.20 -11.76 -8.28
C GLN A 18 24.96 -10.46 -7.49
N ASP A 19 23.87 -9.78 -7.77
CA ASP A 19 23.50 -8.53 -7.09
C ASP A 19 23.26 -8.77 -5.59
N LEU A 20 22.60 -9.89 -5.24
CA LEU A 20 22.44 -10.28 -3.85
C LEU A 20 23.78 -10.58 -3.18
N ALA A 21 24.70 -11.30 -3.83
CA ALA A 21 26.02 -11.60 -3.28
C ALA A 21 26.82 -10.31 -3.03
N ASN A 22 26.81 -9.37 -3.99
CA ASN A 22 27.43 -8.06 -3.85
C ASN A 22 26.81 -7.26 -2.69
N ALA A 23 25.49 -7.25 -2.56
CA ALA A 23 24.81 -6.54 -1.47
C ALA A 23 25.15 -7.12 -0.09
N LEU A 24 25.24 -8.44 0.03
CA LEU A 24 25.61 -9.13 1.28
C LEU A 24 27.03 -8.79 1.74
N GLU A 25 27.95 -8.58 0.80
CA GLU A 25 29.31 -8.17 1.10
C GLU A 25 29.38 -6.67 1.45
N LEU A 26 28.84 -5.82 0.58
CA LEU A 26 28.92 -4.35 0.72
C LEU A 26 28.18 -3.82 1.94
N ASN A 27 27.03 -4.41 2.28
CA ASN A 27 26.16 -3.94 3.36
C ASN A 27 26.16 -4.87 4.57
N LYS A 28 27.20 -5.70 4.71
CA LYS A 28 27.27 -6.71 5.78
C LYS A 28 27.03 -6.12 7.17
N GLU A 29 27.64 -5.00 7.49
CA GLU A 29 27.51 -4.35 8.80
C GLU A 29 26.06 -3.96 9.09
N VAL A 30 25.35 -3.41 8.09
CA VAL A 30 23.93 -3.02 8.23
C VAL A 30 23.05 -4.25 8.43
N TYR A 31 23.25 -5.30 7.66
CA TYR A 31 22.47 -6.53 7.80
C TYR A 31 22.73 -7.23 9.13
N ASP A 32 23.97 -7.28 9.59
CA ASP A 32 24.32 -7.85 10.91
C ASP A 32 23.68 -7.03 12.04
N PHE A 33 23.67 -5.71 11.94
CA PHE A 33 23.00 -4.82 12.89
C PHE A 33 21.50 -5.08 12.92
N LEU A 34 20.83 -5.09 11.77
CA LEU A 34 19.39 -5.35 11.68
C LEU A 34 19.01 -6.74 12.23
N ALA A 35 19.81 -7.75 11.91
CA ALA A 35 19.61 -9.12 12.43
C ALA A 35 19.75 -9.15 13.95
N SER A 36 20.79 -8.53 14.50
CA SER A 36 21.05 -8.50 15.95
C SER A 36 19.98 -7.74 16.73
N CYS A 37 19.55 -6.60 16.21
CA CYS A 37 18.45 -5.83 16.78
C CYS A 37 17.14 -6.60 16.72
N SER A 38 16.83 -7.24 15.60
CA SER A 38 15.63 -8.05 15.44
C SER A 38 15.61 -9.19 16.44
N ALA A 39 16.73 -9.89 16.62
CA ALA A 39 16.85 -10.95 17.62
C ALA A 39 16.70 -10.43 19.06
N LYS A 40 17.29 -9.27 19.37
CA LYS A 40 17.23 -8.67 20.72
C LYS A 40 15.80 -8.28 21.12
N TYR A 41 15.03 -7.72 20.20
CA TYR A 41 13.69 -7.19 20.48
C TYR A 41 12.54 -8.10 20.03
N GLY A 42 12.83 -9.31 19.55
CA GLY A 42 11.81 -10.25 19.09
C GLY A 42 11.07 -9.81 17.83
N ILE A 43 11.74 -9.10 16.93
CA ILE A 43 11.21 -8.57 15.68
C ILE A 43 11.35 -9.63 14.58
N GLY A 44 10.32 -9.80 13.75
CA GLY A 44 10.39 -10.64 12.55
C GLY A 44 11.42 -10.11 11.57
N PHE A 45 12.41 -10.94 11.18
CA PHE A 45 13.50 -10.53 10.31
C PHE A 45 13.41 -11.18 8.93
N TRP A 46 13.11 -10.36 7.92
CA TRP A 46 13.12 -10.75 6.52
C TRP A 46 14.47 -10.43 5.92
N LYS A 47 15.27 -11.47 5.71
CA LYS A 47 16.68 -11.40 5.28
C LYS A 47 16.82 -10.77 3.90
N PRO A 48 18.02 -10.27 3.55
CA PRO A 48 18.32 -9.87 2.19
C PRO A 48 17.99 -10.98 1.18
N GLY A 49 17.31 -10.61 0.08
CA GLY A 49 16.85 -11.55 -0.93
C GLY A 49 15.48 -12.19 -0.66
N SER A 50 14.81 -11.85 0.44
CA SER A 50 13.46 -12.37 0.75
C SER A 50 12.37 -11.82 -0.18
N GLY A 51 12.63 -10.72 -0.89
CA GLY A 51 11.70 -10.03 -1.77
C GLY A 51 11.40 -8.61 -1.30
N ILE A 52 10.59 -7.91 -2.10
CA ILE A 52 10.19 -6.52 -1.83
C ILE A 52 9.25 -6.48 -0.61
N ILE A 53 9.52 -5.55 0.32
CA ILE A 53 8.75 -5.37 1.55
C ILE A 53 7.24 -5.33 1.31
N HIS A 54 6.76 -4.53 0.36
CA HIS A 54 5.32 -4.34 0.14
C HIS A 54 4.63 -5.63 -0.33
N GLN A 55 5.32 -6.44 -1.14
CA GLN A 55 4.80 -7.74 -1.57
C GLN A 55 4.76 -8.72 -0.40
N ILE A 56 5.80 -8.77 0.42
CA ILE A 56 5.84 -9.59 1.63
C ILE A 56 4.70 -9.20 2.60
N ILE A 57 4.49 -7.90 2.78
CA ILE A 57 3.45 -7.37 3.68
C ILE A 57 2.05 -7.75 3.18
N ILE A 58 1.76 -7.54 1.90
CA ILE A 58 0.42 -7.84 1.38
C ILE A 58 0.12 -9.34 1.35
N GLU A 59 1.16 -10.18 1.20
CA GLU A 59 1.03 -11.64 1.19
C GLU A 59 0.92 -12.27 2.57
N ASN A 60 1.52 -11.67 3.62
CA ASN A 60 1.70 -12.32 4.91
C ASN A 60 1.07 -11.58 6.09
N TYR A 61 0.96 -10.24 6.05
CA TYR A 61 0.62 -9.44 7.23
C TYR A 61 -0.62 -8.57 7.05
N ALA A 62 -0.81 -7.97 5.89
CA ALA A 62 -1.95 -7.07 5.68
C ALA A 62 -3.28 -7.81 5.75
N PHE A 63 -4.27 -7.21 6.41
CA PHE A 63 -5.61 -7.76 6.57
C PHE A 63 -6.66 -6.64 6.63
N PRO A 64 -7.91 -6.93 6.20
CA PRO A 64 -8.98 -5.93 6.19
C PRO A 64 -9.31 -5.39 7.58
N GLY A 65 -9.47 -4.06 7.68
CA GLY A 65 -9.78 -3.35 8.92
C GLY A 65 -8.60 -3.16 9.87
N GLY A 66 -7.38 -3.51 9.45
CA GLY A 66 -6.16 -3.30 10.23
C GLY A 66 -5.60 -1.88 10.13
N LEU A 67 -4.68 -1.56 11.04
CA LEU A 67 -3.83 -0.37 10.99
C LEU A 67 -2.37 -0.79 10.95
N MET A 68 -1.60 -0.16 10.08
CA MET A 68 -0.16 -0.39 9.93
C MET A 68 0.58 0.94 9.80
N ILE A 69 1.74 1.03 10.40
CA ILE A 69 2.72 2.05 10.07
C ILE A 69 4.01 1.39 9.59
N GLY A 70 4.74 2.07 8.73
CA GLY A 70 6.01 1.59 8.21
C GLY A 70 6.93 2.75 7.82
N THR A 71 8.23 2.53 7.88
CA THR A 71 9.22 3.58 7.56
C THR A 71 9.49 3.71 6.06
N ASP A 72 8.63 3.16 5.25
CA ASP A 72 8.66 3.28 3.80
C ASP A 72 7.47 4.11 3.30
N SER A 73 7.69 5.00 2.34
CA SER A 73 6.66 5.88 1.76
C SER A 73 5.56 5.11 1.02
N HIS A 74 5.84 3.89 0.55
CA HIS A 74 4.89 3.04 -0.15
C HIS A 74 4.16 2.03 0.76
N THR A 75 4.26 2.18 2.09
CA THR A 75 3.45 1.44 3.07
C THR A 75 1.95 1.44 2.73
N PRO A 76 1.35 2.50 2.15
CA PRO A 76 -0.04 2.54 1.70
C PRO A 76 -0.47 1.44 0.72
N ASN A 77 0.46 0.70 0.11
CA ASN A 77 0.17 -0.48 -0.72
C ASN A 77 -0.82 -1.46 -0.04
N ALA A 78 -0.74 -1.62 1.28
CA ALA A 78 -1.62 -2.49 2.05
C ALA A 78 -3.10 -2.02 2.08
N GLY A 79 -3.39 -0.78 1.68
CA GLY A 79 -4.75 -0.28 1.46
C GLY A 79 -5.50 -1.05 0.37
N GLY A 80 -4.78 -1.73 -0.53
CA GLY A 80 -5.35 -2.67 -1.49
C GLY A 80 -6.01 -3.91 -0.86
N LEU A 81 -5.73 -4.19 0.43
CA LEU A 81 -6.42 -5.20 1.24
C LEU A 81 -7.30 -4.57 2.34
N ASN A 82 -7.79 -3.36 2.15
CA ASN A 82 -8.63 -2.65 3.12
C ASN A 82 -7.92 -2.44 4.48
N MET A 83 -6.64 -2.12 4.47
CA MET A 83 -5.85 -1.80 5.66
C MET A 83 -5.45 -0.33 5.65
N ILE A 84 -5.68 0.40 6.73
CA ILE A 84 -5.11 1.74 6.88
C ILE A 84 -3.61 1.59 7.10
N ALA A 85 -2.81 2.04 6.14
CA ALA A 85 -1.38 1.84 6.17
C ALA A 85 -0.65 3.15 5.84
N CYS A 86 0.14 3.66 6.78
CA CYS A 86 0.78 4.97 6.66
C CYS A 86 2.30 4.86 6.68
N GLY A 87 2.95 5.59 5.76
CA GLY A 87 4.38 5.82 5.80
C GLY A 87 4.72 6.86 6.87
N VAL A 88 5.70 6.57 7.74
CA VAL A 88 6.12 7.43 8.84
C VAL A 88 7.65 7.58 8.89
N GLY A 89 8.14 8.57 9.60
CA GLY A 89 9.57 8.70 9.88
C GLY A 89 10.08 7.62 10.84
N GLY A 90 11.40 7.37 10.82
CA GLY A 90 12.01 6.39 11.72
C GLY A 90 11.79 6.68 13.19
N ALA A 91 11.76 7.97 13.59
CA ALA A 91 11.48 8.37 14.97
C ALA A 91 10.05 7.97 15.41
N ASP A 92 9.06 8.25 14.56
CA ASP A 92 7.65 7.89 14.83
C ASP A 92 7.50 6.35 14.98
N ALA A 93 8.20 5.59 14.13
CA ALA A 93 8.16 4.13 14.22
C ALA A 93 8.75 3.63 15.54
N VAL A 94 9.87 4.22 16.02
CA VAL A 94 10.48 3.89 17.32
C VAL A 94 9.53 4.23 18.46
N ASP A 95 8.86 5.37 18.42
CA ASP A 95 7.89 5.77 19.43
C ASP A 95 6.75 4.75 19.52
N VAL A 96 6.18 4.33 18.39
CA VAL A 96 5.13 3.31 18.36
C VAL A 96 5.66 1.94 18.84
N MET A 97 6.89 1.56 18.50
CA MET A 97 7.52 0.35 19.03
C MET A 97 7.74 0.40 20.54
N ALA A 98 7.87 1.59 21.11
CA ALA A 98 7.96 1.85 22.54
C ALA A 98 6.60 2.06 23.24
N ASP A 99 5.49 1.78 22.54
CA ASP A 99 4.10 1.96 23.01
C ASP A 99 3.75 3.44 23.29
N ILE A 100 4.40 4.36 22.59
CA ILE A 100 4.09 5.79 22.62
C ILE A 100 3.07 6.07 21.51
N PRO A 101 1.98 6.82 21.79
CA PRO A 101 0.97 7.16 20.79
C PRO A 101 1.58 7.95 19.61
N TRP A 102 1.24 7.53 18.40
CA TRP A 102 1.52 8.29 17.19
C TRP A 102 0.39 9.29 16.95
N GLU A 103 0.74 10.56 16.89
CA GLU A 103 -0.21 11.65 16.67
C GLU A 103 -0.28 12.01 15.18
N LEU A 104 -1.47 11.94 14.60
CA LEU A 104 -1.76 12.39 13.25
C LEU A 104 -2.76 13.53 13.28
N LYS A 105 -2.42 14.65 12.61
CA LYS A 105 -3.41 15.69 12.36
C LYS A 105 -4.55 15.09 11.54
N CYS A 106 -5.81 15.29 11.97
CA CYS A 106 -6.98 14.77 11.28
C CYS A 106 -6.90 15.09 9.76
N PRO A 107 -6.76 14.08 8.90
CA PRO A 107 -6.61 14.32 7.46
C PRO A 107 -7.94 14.66 6.82
N LYS A 108 -7.89 15.34 5.68
CA LYS A 108 -9.01 15.43 4.76
C LYS A 108 -9.27 14.09 4.12
N VAL A 109 -10.47 13.90 3.56
CA VAL A 109 -10.81 12.69 2.83
C VAL A 109 -11.16 13.03 1.38
N ILE A 110 -10.41 12.43 0.45
CA ILE A 110 -10.66 12.50 -0.98
C ILE A 110 -11.38 11.23 -1.40
N GLY A 111 -12.62 11.35 -1.87
CA GLY A 111 -13.38 10.23 -2.41
C GLY A 111 -13.10 10.06 -3.90
N VAL A 112 -12.66 8.87 -4.32
CA VAL A 112 -12.49 8.52 -5.74
C VAL A 112 -13.51 7.45 -6.12
N GLU A 113 -14.51 7.84 -6.90
CA GLU A 113 -15.56 6.94 -7.36
C GLU A 113 -15.18 6.29 -8.69
N LEU A 114 -15.10 4.95 -8.70
CA LEU A 114 -14.80 4.16 -9.88
C LEU A 114 -16.08 3.55 -10.45
N LYS A 115 -16.36 3.81 -11.73
CA LYS A 115 -17.48 3.24 -12.50
C LYS A 115 -16.97 2.36 -13.62
N GLY A 116 -17.78 1.45 -14.13
CA GLY A 116 -17.38 0.56 -15.22
C GLY A 116 -16.31 -0.45 -14.87
N LYS A 117 -15.48 -0.82 -15.84
CA LYS A 117 -14.38 -1.80 -15.71
C LYS A 117 -13.24 -1.48 -16.66
N LEU A 118 -12.01 -1.80 -16.26
CA LEU A 118 -10.84 -1.69 -17.14
C LEU A 118 -10.98 -2.58 -18.37
N SER A 119 -10.54 -2.10 -19.51
CA SER A 119 -10.60 -2.82 -20.79
C SER A 119 -9.37 -2.55 -21.66
N GLY A 120 -9.18 -3.36 -22.69
CA GLY A 120 -8.07 -3.20 -23.63
C GLY A 120 -6.70 -3.27 -22.98
N TRP A 121 -5.90 -2.22 -23.13
CA TRP A 121 -4.55 -2.10 -22.58
C TRP A 121 -4.48 -1.31 -21.27
N THR A 122 -5.61 -0.85 -20.74
CA THR A 122 -5.64 -0.13 -19.47
C THR A 122 -5.34 -1.06 -18.30
N ALA A 123 -4.52 -0.58 -17.39
CA ALA A 123 -4.09 -1.27 -16.19
C ALA A 123 -4.52 -0.51 -14.92
N PRO A 124 -4.52 -1.13 -13.74
CA PRO A 124 -4.78 -0.41 -12.49
C PRO A 124 -3.88 0.82 -12.29
N LYS A 125 -2.65 0.79 -12.80
CA LYS A 125 -1.72 1.93 -12.76
C LYS A 125 -2.31 3.16 -13.45
N ASP A 126 -3.09 3.01 -14.52
CA ASP A 126 -3.69 4.14 -15.24
C ASP A 126 -4.73 4.89 -14.39
N VAL A 127 -5.38 4.19 -13.45
CA VAL A 127 -6.31 4.81 -12.50
C VAL A 127 -5.60 5.85 -11.64
N ILE A 128 -4.48 5.46 -11.02
CA ILE A 128 -3.75 6.40 -10.14
C ILE A 128 -2.99 7.46 -10.94
N LEU A 129 -2.55 7.17 -12.16
CA LEU A 129 -1.99 8.18 -13.05
C LEU A 129 -3.04 9.23 -13.41
N LYS A 130 -4.27 8.81 -13.66
CA LYS A 130 -5.40 9.74 -13.88
C LYS A 130 -5.67 10.61 -12.65
N VAL A 131 -5.68 10.01 -11.45
CA VAL A 131 -5.83 10.74 -10.18
C VAL A 131 -4.68 11.73 -9.99
N ALA A 132 -3.44 11.32 -10.29
CA ALA A 132 -2.27 12.18 -10.19
C ALA A 132 -2.34 13.37 -11.14
N GLY A 133 -2.82 13.17 -12.37
CA GLY A 133 -3.06 14.25 -13.31
C GLY A 133 -4.13 15.27 -12.87
N GLU A 134 -5.10 14.84 -12.04
CA GLU A 134 -6.13 15.73 -11.49
C GLU A 134 -5.70 16.44 -10.19
N LEU A 135 -5.01 15.73 -9.30
CA LEU A 135 -4.59 16.25 -7.99
C LEU A 135 -3.21 16.90 -8.00
N THR A 136 -2.38 16.57 -8.98
CA THR A 136 -0.93 16.84 -9.02
C THR A 136 -0.17 16.14 -7.88
N VAL A 137 1.15 16.29 -7.85
CA VAL A 137 2.03 15.67 -6.83
C VAL A 137 1.83 16.20 -5.40
N LYS A 138 1.00 17.20 -5.20
CA LYS A 138 0.75 17.84 -3.88
C LYS A 138 -0.71 17.79 -3.44
N GLY A 139 -1.62 17.41 -4.33
CA GLY A 139 -3.07 17.47 -4.06
C GLY A 139 -3.57 16.54 -2.98
N GLY A 140 -2.84 15.45 -2.72
CA GLY A 140 -3.13 14.52 -1.62
C GLY A 140 -2.52 14.89 -0.27
N THR A 141 -1.74 15.96 -0.19
CA THR A 141 -1.03 16.32 1.05
C THR A 141 -2.00 16.57 2.20
N GLY A 142 -1.81 15.83 3.30
CA GLY A 142 -2.68 15.89 4.47
C GLY A 142 -4.07 15.31 4.24
N ALA A 143 -4.22 14.44 3.24
CA ALA A 143 -5.47 13.74 2.94
C ALA A 143 -5.29 12.22 2.91
N ILE A 144 -6.41 11.52 3.09
CA ILE A 144 -6.57 10.09 2.83
C ILE A 144 -7.39 9.96 1.54
N VAL A 145 -7.00 9.04 0.67
CA VAL A 145 -7.77 8.73 -0.55
C VAL A 145 -8.61 7.48 -0.31
N GLU A 146 -9.92 7.61 -0.32
CA GLU A 146 -10.87 6.51 -0.23
C GLU A 146 -11.47 6.20 -1.60
N TYR A 147 -11.18 5.01 -2.11
CA TYR A 147 -11.74 4.52 -3.35
C TYR A 147 -13.11 3.87 -3.10
N LYS A 148 -14.06 4.12 -3.99
CA LYS A 148 -15.42 3.59 -3.89
C LYS A 148 -16.06 3.35 -5.26
N GLY A 149 -17.28 2.89 -5.25
CA GLY A 149 -18.10 2.71 -6.46
C GLY A 149 -18.03 1.31 -7.05
N PRO A 150 -18.91 1.02 -8.03
CA PRO A 150 -19.10 -0.33 -8.57
C PRO A 150 -17.86 -0.85 -9.33
N GLY A 151 -17.06 0.05 -9.91
CA GLY A 151 -15.84 -0.28 -10.65
C GLY A 151 -14.77 -0.96 -9.80
N VAL A 152 -14.76 -0.75 -8.47
CA VAL A 152 -13.83 -1.41 -7.55
C VAL A 152 -13.88 -2.92 -7.65
N SER A 153 -15.06 -3.50 -7.85
CA SER A 153 -15.24 -4.97 -7.96
C SER A 153 -14.55 -5.59 -9.18
N SER A 154 -14.19 -4.78 -10.18
CA SER A 154 -13.50 -5.23 -11.39
C SER A 154 -11.98 -5.34 -11.20
N LEU A 155 -11.42 -4.70 -10.18
CA LEU A 155 -9.98 -4.67 -9.91
C LEU A 155 -9.54 -5.90 -9.10
N SER A 156 -8.32 -6.38 -9.36
CA SER A 156 -7.68 -7.39 -8.50
C SER A 156 -7.18 -6.76 -7.20
N ALA A 157 -6.96 -7.57 -6.15
CA ALA A 157 -6.37 -7.08 -4.89
C ALA A 157 -4.98 -6.45 -5.11
N THR A 158 -4.14 -7.07 -5.94
CA THR A 158 -2.83 -6.53 -6.32
C THR A 158 -2.95 -5.24 -7.14
N GLY A 159 -3.97 -5.14 -8.01
CA GLY A 159 -4.27 -3.90 -8.74
C GLY A 159 -4.68 -2.76 -7.81
N MET A 160 -5.52 -3.05 -6.82
CA MET A 160 -5.87 -2.08 -5.77
C MET A 160 -4.62 -1.67 -4.96
N GLY A 161 -3.74 -2.63 -4.64
CA GLY A 161 -2.44 -2.35 -4.01
C GLY A 161 -1.56 -1.43 -4.85
N THR A 162 -1.48 -1.65 -6.16
CA THR A 162 -0.74 -0.77 -7.10
C THR A 162 -1.27 0.66 -7.07
N ILE A 163 -2.58 0.83 -7.04
CA ILE A 163 -3.21 2.16 -6.98
C ILE A 163 -2.87 2.85 -5.65
N CYS A 164 -3.02 2.15 -4.52
CA CYS A 164 -2.68 2.69 -3.19
C CYS A 164 -1.19 3.01 -3.07
N ASN A 165 -0.33 2.18 -3.65
CA ASN A 165 1.13 2.34 -3.64
C ASN A 165 1.54 3.71 -4.20
N MET A 166 1.03 4.09 -5.36
CA MET A 166 1.35 5.37 -5.98
C MET A 166 0.64 6.58 -5.33
N GLY A 167 -0.21 6.36 -4.35
CA GLY A 167 -0.75 7.45 -3.51
C GLY A 167 0.33 8.27 -2.81
N ALA A 168 1.52 7.69 -2.60
CA ALA A 168 2.69 8.41 -2.07
C ALA A 168 3.13 9.57 -2.99
N GLU A 169 3.09 9.40 -4.30
CA GLU A 169 3.54 10.40 -5.27
C GLU A 169 2.59 11.61 -5.38
N ILE A 170 1.35 11.48 -4.98
CA ILE A 170 0.43 12.62 -4.85
C ILE A 170 0.43 13.24 -3.44
N GLY A 171 1.29 12.75 -2.55
CA GLY A 171 1.45 13.23 -1.18
C GLY A 171 0.37 12.77 -0.20
N ALA A 172 -0.44 11.78 -0.55
CA ALA A 172 -1.48 11.25 0.32
C ALA A 172 -0.89 10.57 1.56
N THR A 173 -1.51 10.78 2.72
CA THR A 173 -1.15 10.12 3.98
C THR A 173 -1.33 8.61 3.88
N THR A 174 -2.42 8.18 3.27
CA THR A 174 -2.73 6.79 2.91
C THR A 174 -3.80 6.72 1.85
N SER A 175 -4.02 5.53 1.32
CA SER A 175 -5.10 5.22 0.38
C SER A 175 -5.75 3.91 0.77
N ILE A 176 -7.06 3.78 0.55
CA ILE A 176 -7.79 2.58 0.96
C ILE A 176 -8.86 2.19 -0.06
N PHE A 177 -9.04 0.90 -0.26
CA PHE A 177 -10.16 0.30 -1.00
C PHE A 177 -11.13 -0.40 -0.06
N PRO A 178 -12.43 -0.38 -0.33
CA PRO A 178 -13.42 -1.15 0.42
C PRO A 178 -13.19 -2.64 0.26
N PHE A 179 -13.52 -3.42 1.31
CA PHE A 179 -13.40 -4.88 1.26
C PHE A 179 -14.38 -5.50 0.25
N ASN A 180 -13.90 -6.44 -0.53
CA ASN A 180 -14.71 -7.16 -1.52
C ASN A 180 -14.21 -8.59 -1.78
N ALA A 181 -14.94 -9.33 -2.64
CA ALA A 181 -14.64 -10.72 -2.96
C ALA A 181 -13.25 -10.93 -3.62
N ARG A 182 -12.67 -9.92 -4.27
CA ARG A 182 -11.33 -10.02 -4.88
C ARG A 182 -10.24 -10.08 -3.81
N GLN A 183 -10.40 -9.29 -2.76
CA GLN A 183 -9.51 -9.30 -1.61
C GLN A 183 -9.67 -10.59 -0.79
N ALA A 184 -10.91 -11.07 -0.59
CA ALA A 184 -11.15 -12.37 0.05
C ALA A 184 -10.43 -13.50 -0.71
N LYS A 185 -10.59 -13.57 -2.02
CA LYS A 185 -9.91 -14.56 -2.86
C LYS A 185 -8.39 -14.46 -2.79
N TYR A 186 -7.83 -13.26 -2.69
CA TYR A 186 -6.39 -13.07 -2.52
C TYR A 186 -5.89 -13.60 -1.18
N LEU A 187 -6.62 -13.31 -0.10
CA LEU A 187 -6.32 -13.84 1.23
C LEU A 187 -6.36 -15.38 1.25
N GLU A 188 -7.36 -16.00 0.62
CA GLU A 188 -7.44 -17.45 0.47
C GLU A 188 -6.24 -18.01 -0.30
N ALA A 189 -5.88 -17.39 -1.43
CA ALA A 189 -4.77 -17.80 -2.27
C ALA A 189 -3.40 -17.66 -1.57
N THR A 190 -3.29 -16.78 -0.59
CA THR A 190 -2.09 -16.58 0.24
C THR A 190 -2.14 -17.33 1.58
N GLY A 191 -3.03 -18.35 1.69
CA GLY A 191 -3.10 -19.22 2.87
C GLY A 191 -3.78 -18.61 4.09
N ARG A 192 -4.54 -17.53 3.93
CA ARG A 192 -5.20 -16.76 5.00
C ARG A 192 -6.73 -16.80 4.90
N ALA A 193 -7.27 -18.01 4.65
CA ALA A 193 -8.72 -18.23 4.47
C ALA A 193 -9.53 -17.89 5.74
N ASP A 194 -8.96 -18.06 6.92
CA ASP A 194 -9.54 -17.68 8.19
C ASP A 194 -9.76 -16.16 8.30
N ILE A 195 -8.78 -15.38 7.85
CA ILE A 195 -8.87 -13.91 7.78
C ILE A 195 -9.93 -13.50 6.75
N ALA A 196 -9.96 -14.13 5.58
CA ALA A 196 -10.99 -13.87 4.57
C ALA A 196 -12.40 -14.14 5.11
N LYS A 197 -12.58 -15.23 5.85
CA LYS A 197 -13.84 -15.59 6.49
C LYS A 197 -14.23 -14.57 7.57
N ALA A 198 -13.30 -14.18 8.44
CA ALA A 198 -13.56 -13.18 9.47
C ALA A 198 -13.95 -11.83 8.84
N ALA A 199 -13.17 -11.33 7.88
CA ALA A 199 -13.47 -10.08 7.18
C ALA A 199 -14.83 -10.10 6.50
N SER A 200 -15.23 -11.24 5.91
CA SER A 200 -16.54 -11.39 5.27
C SER A 200 -17.71 -11.27 6.26
N GLN A 201 -17.53 -11.68 7.52
CA GLN A 201 -18.53 -11.52 8.58
C GLN A 201 -18.74 -10.05 8.97
N PHE A 202 -17.73 -9.23 8.86
CA PHE A 202 -17.73 -7.80 9.19
C PHE A 202 -17.74 -6.90 7.94
N SER A 203 -18.05 -7.46 6.77
CA SER A 203 -17.91 -6.75 5.49
C SER A 203 -18.62 -5.38 5.44
N ARG A 204 -19.75 -5.23 6.15
CA ARG A 204 -20.48 -3.95 6.22
C ARG A 204 -19.69 -2.83 6.90
N ASN A 205 -18.82 -3.18 7.85
CA ASN A 205 -17.97 -2.25 8.57
C ASN A 205 -16.67 -1.89 7.80
N LEU A 206 -16.45 -2.54 6.65
CA LEU A 206 -15.29 -2.40 5.80
C LEU A 206 -15.64 -1.72 4.46
N LEU A 207 -16.73 -1.01 4.44
CA LEU A 207 -17.22 -0.24 3.29
C LEU A 207 -17.34 1.24 3.68
N PRO A 208 -17.27 2.16 2.70
CA PRO A 208 -17.65 3.55 2.92
C PRO A 208 -19.08 3.67 3.43
N ASP A 209 -19.33 4.63 4.30
CA ASP A 209 -20.68 4.96 4.72
C ASP A 209 -21.50 5.46 3.53
N ARG A 210 -22.82 5.21 3.56
CA ARG A 210 -23.72 5.55 2.42
C ARG A 210 -23.80 7.05 2.18
N ASP A 211 -23.69 7.82 3.24
CA ASP A 211 -23.81 9.27 3.33
C ASP A 211 -22.47 9.94 3.64
N ALA A 212 -21.35 9.23 3.34
CA ALA A 212 -20.02 9.77 3.55
C ALA A 212 -19.83 11.07 2.75
N GLU A 213 -19.45 12.12 3.46
CA GLU A 213 -19.05 13.41 2.88
C GLU A 213 -17.54 13.42 2.65
N TYR A 214 -17.13 13.98 1.51
CA TYR A 214 -15.72 14.07 1.11
C TYR A 214 -15.33 15.53 0.91
N ASP A 215 -14.12 15.89 1.34
CA ASP A 215 -13.56 17.22 1.07
C ASP A 215 -13.34 17.46 -0.43
N THR A 216 -13.02 16.41 -1.16
CA THR A 216 -12.87 16.42 -2.63
C THR A 216 -13.45 15.13 -3.20
N HIS A 217 -14.12 15.20 -4.34
CA HIS A 217 -14.70 14.06 -5.02
C HIS A 217 -14.20 13.99 -6.46
N ILE A 218 -13.66 12.84 -6.85
CA ILE A 218 -13.19 12.52 -8.20
C ILE A 218 -13.99 11.34 -8.73
N GLU A 219 -14.45 11.40 -9.97
CA GLU A 219 -15.14 10.31 -10.63
C GLU A 219 -14.32 9.81 -11.83
N ILE A 220 -14.10 8.51 -11.92
CA ILE A 220 -13.38 7.87 -13.02
C ILE A 220 -14.26 6.79 -13.65
N ASP A 221 -14.60 6.96 -14.91
CA ASP A 221 -15.26 5.96 -15.72
C ASP A 221 -14.19 5.04 -16.35
N LEU A 222 -14.04 3.85 -15.78
CA LEU A 222 -13.04 2.86 -16.21
C LEU A 222 -13.29 2.33 -17.64
N ASP A 223 -14.53 2.39 -18.14
CA ASP A 223 -14.84 1.99 -19.51
C ASP A 223 -14.27 2.98 -20.54
N LYS A 224 -14.01 4.23 -20.10
CA LYS A 224 -13.45 5.30 -20.93
C LYS A 224 -12.01 5.65 -20.60
N LEU A 225 -11.45 5.01 -19.57
CA LEU A 225 -10.07 5.26 -19.20
C LEU A 225 -9.13 4.73 -20.28
N GLU A 226 -8.20 5.56 -20.69
CA GLU A 226 -7.16 5.21 -21.65
C GLU A 226 -5.83 4.95 -20.92
N PRO A 227 -4.86 4.24 -21.55
CA PRO A 227 -3.52 4.13 -21.01
C PRO A 227 -2.87 5.49 -20.78
N HIS A 228 -2.28 5.69 -19.62
CA HIS A 228 -1.62 6.92 -19.19
C HIS A 228 -0.13 6.73 -19.02
N ILE A 229 0.62 7.79 -19.19
CA ILE A 229 2.05 7.85 -18.87
C ILE A 229 2.29 9.10 -18.02
N ASN A 230 3.10 8.95 -16.98
CA ASN A 230 3.52 10.07 -16.16
C ASN A 230 4.62 10.90 -16.84
N GLY A 231 4.73 12.16 -16.47
CA GLY A 231 5.75 13.07 -17.01
C GLY A 231 5.18 14.08 -18.02
N PRO A 232 6.05 14.89 -18.68
CA PRO A 232 7.51 14.91 -18.47
C PRO A 232 7.89 15.62 -17.16
N PHE A 233 9.02 15.24 -16.57
CA PHE A 233 9.68 15.84 -15.40
C PHE A 233 9.06 15.56 -14.02
N THR A 234 7.75 15.34 -13.91
CA THR A 234 7.02 15.05 -12.67
C THR A 234 6.11 13.82 -12.84
N PRO A 235 5.70 13.14 -11.74
CA PRO A 235 4.79 12.00 -11.82
C PRO A 235 3.34 12.32 -12.22
N ASP A 236 2.95 13.58 -12.25
CA ASP A 236 1.62 14.09 -12.60
C ASP A 236 1.47 14.48 -14.08
#